data_116c31a0da056bd1cab5cfcfba826634
#
_entry.id   116c31a0da056bd1cab5cfcfba826634
#
_cell.length_a   1.000
_cell.length_b   1.000
_cell.length_c   1.000
_cell.angle_alpha   90.00
_cell.angle_beta   90.00
_cell.angle_gamma   90.00
#
_symmetry.space_group_name_H-M   'P 1'
#
loop_
_entity.id
_entity.type
_entity.pdbx_description
1 polymer ?
#
loop_
_entity_poly.entity_id
_entity_poly.type
_entity_poly.pdbx_seq_one_letter_code
_entity_poly.pdbx_strand_id
1 'polypeptide(L)'
;MTGEYMFTGEFKHSIDAKNRMFLPATIREEIGEEVFVVKGVDECIAVYPKDAWESFTEKLNLLPEMKARRVKRTLMASALKTKIDSQGRVLITQSHKAYAGLDKNVYVIGVGNHVEIWDEDKWLAENDINSEELAETLMSLGF
;
A
#
# COMPACT_ATOMS: atom_id res chain seq x y z
N MET A 1 11.41 -4.36 18.84
CA MET A 1 10.44 -5.13 18.07
C MET A 1 10.35 -4.57 16.65
N THR A 2 10.51 -5.47 15.73
CA THR A 2 10.39 -5.10 14.33
C THR A 2 8.92 -4.98 13.96
N GLY A 3 8.60 -4.13 13.01
CA GLY A 3 7.29 -4.08 12.38
C GLY A 3 6.23 -3.29 13.09
N GLU A 4 6.59 -2.48 14.04
CA GLU A 4 5.61 -1.59 14.66
C GLU A 4 5.57 -0.25 13.94
N TYR A 5 5.02 -0.29 12.74
CA TYR A 5 4.79 0.92 11.96
C TYR A 5 3.43 1.49 12.28
N MET A 6 3.31 2.80 12.16
CA MET A 6 2.04 3.49 12.33
C MET A 6 1.92 4.57 11.26
N PHE A 7 1.82 4.13 10.01
CA PHE A 7 1.61 5.07 8.92
C PHE A 7 0.18 5.60 8.96
N THR A 8 0.06 6.90 8.92
CA THR A 8 -1.23 7.59 8.95
C THR A 8 -1.23 8.72 7.93
N GLY A 9 -2.39 9.28 7.69
CA GLY A 9 -2.54 10.48 6.88
C GLY A 9 -2.96 10.22 5.44
N GLU A 10 -3.35 11.28 4.79
CA GLU A 10 -3.81 11.31 3.42
C GLU A 10 -3.04 12.42 2.71
N PHE A 11 -2.32 12.08 1.65
CA PHE A 11 -1.42 13.02 0.98
C PHE A 11 -1.65 12.98 -0.52
N LYS A 12 -1.84 14.16 -1.11
CA LYS A 12 -1.99 14.27 -2.56
C LYS A 12 -0.62 14.38 -3.21
N HIS A 13 -0.36 13.54 -4.20
CA HIS A 13 0.91 13.51 -4.95
C HIS A 13 0.64 13.28 -6.43
N SER A 14 1.72 13.24 -7.19
CA SER A 14 1.64 12.91 -8.61
C SER A 14 2.76 11.96 -9.01
N ILE A 15 2.49 11.19 -10.07
CA ILE A 15 3.47 10.27 -10.67
C ILE A 15 4.14 11.03 -11.81
N ASP A 16 5.46 11.03 -11.88
CA ASP A 16 6.22 11.72 -12.93
C ASP A 16 6.28 10.92 -14.23
N ALA A 17 6.87 11.51 -15.27
CA ALA A 17 6.95 10.89 -16.58
C ALA A 17 7.79 9.60 -16.62
N LYS A 18 8.61 9.38 -15.59
CA LYS A 18 9.44 8.16 -15.47
C LYS A 18 8.84 7.16 -14.48
N ASN A 19 7.54 7.29 -14.19
CA ASN A 19 6.81 6.40 -13.28
C ASN A 19 7.35 6.41 -11.85
N ARG A 20 7.83 7.55 -11.39
CA ARG A 20 8.28 7.72 -10.02
C ARG A 20 7.41 8.71 -9.29
N MET A 21 7.27 8.53 -7.98
CA MET A 21 6.55 9.49 -7.16
C MET A 21 7.25 9.68 -5.83
N PHE A 22 7.15 10.89 -5.28
CA PHE A 22 7.67 11.16 -3.96
C PHE A 22 6.76 10.53 -2.90
N LEU A 23 7.38 9.94 -1.88
CA LEU A 23 6.64 9.59 -0.69
C LEU A 23 6.63 10.79 0.25
N PRO A 24 5.54 11.01 1.00
CA PRO A 24 5.51 12.06 2.02
C PRO A 24 6.69 11.92 2.99
N ALA A 25 7.25 13.04 3.43
CA ALA A 25 8.43 13.03 4.29
C ALA A 25 8.23 12.21 5.57
N THR A 26 7.08 12.32 6.20
CA THR A 26 6.75 11.57 7.42
C THR A 26 6.75 10.05 7.19
N ILE A 27 6.33 9.63 6.01
CA ILE A 27 6.33 8.21 5.63
C ILE A 27 7.77 7.77 5.34
N ARG A 28 8.53 8.57 4.59
CA ARG A 28 9.93 8.24 4.25
C ARG A 28 10.79 8.04 5.49
N GLU A 29 10.59 8.85 6.51
CA GLU A 29 11.37 8.76 7.74
C GLU A 29 11.17 7.42 8.45
N GLU A 30 10.01 6.82 8.29
CA GLU A 30 9.65 5.59 9.00
C GLU A 30 9.83 4.33 8.14
N ILE A 31 9.58 4.44 6.83
CA ILE A 31 9.43 3.24 5.97
C ILE A 31 10.75 2.51 5.67
N GLY A 32 11.89 3.18 5.78
CA GLY A 32 13.19 2.61 5.46
C GLY A 32 13.58 2.76 4.00
N GLU A 33 14.74 2.24 3.63
CA GLU A 33 15.27 2.36 2.27
C GLU A 33 14.67 1.36 1.31
N GLU A 34 14.46 0.14 1.75
CA GLU A 34 13.98 -0.95 0.89
C GLU A 34 12.50 -1.21 1.13
N VAL A 35 11.74 -1.23 0.06
CA VAL A 35 10.30 -1.41 0.11
C VAL A 35 9.84 -2.43 -0.92
N PHE A 36 8.63 -2.94 -0.72
CA PHE A 36 7.95 -3.80 -1.68
C PHE A 36 6.72 -3.08 -2.21
N VAL A 37 6.67 -2.90 -3.51
CA VAL A 37 5.53 -2.29 -4.20
C VAL A 37 4.71 -3.42 -4.79
N VAL A 38 3.47 -3.54 -4.37
CA VAL A 38 2.64 -4.70 -4.68
C VAL A 38 1.23 -4.28 -5.08
N LYS A 39 0.53 -5.19 -5.73
CA LYS A 39 -0.90 -5.00 -5.99
C LYS A 39 -1.64 -5.12 -4.66
N GLY A 40 -2.33 -4.08 -4.27
CA GLY A 40 -3.09 -4.06 -3.03
C GLY A 40 -4.49 -4.63 -3.20
N VAL A 41 -5.19 -4.73 -2.10
CA VAL A 41 -6.61 -5.07 -2.09
C VAL A 41 -7.38 -3.83 -2.57
N ASP A 42 -8.55 -4.02 -3.15
CA ASP A 42 -9.43 -2.94 -3.65
C ASP A 42 -8.86 -2.14 -4.83
N GLU A 43 -8.02 -2.80 -5.65
CA GLU A 43 -7.45 -2.18 -6.84
C GLU A 43 -6.67 -0.89 -6.55
N CYS A 44 -5.82 -0.96 -5.55
CA CYS A 44 -4.83 0.08 -5.25
C CYS A 44 -3.44 -0.55 -5.25
N ILE A 45 -2.42 0.28 -5.10
CA ILE A 45 -1.05 -0.21 -4.92
C ILE A 45 -0.70 -0.09 -3.45
N ALA A 46 -0.09 -1.12 -2.90
CA ALA A 46 0.41 -1.10 -1.53
C ALA A 46 1.94 -1.02 -1.54
N VAL A 47 2.49 -0.22 -0.63
CA VAL A 47 3.93 -0.12 -0.42
C VAL A 47 4.23 -0.54 1.01
N TYR A 48 4.98 -1.62 1.15
CA TYR A 48 5.33 -2.20 2.44
C TYR A 48 6.79 -1.98 2.77
N PRO A 49 7.10 -1.59 4.02
CA PRO A 49 8.47 -1.76 4.50
C PRO A 49 8.84 -3.24 4.48
N LYS A 50 10.12 -3.55 4.40
CA LYS A 50 10.60 -4.93 4.29
C LYS A 50 10.03 -5.85 5.37
N ASP A 51 10.12 -5.44 6.63
CA ASP A 51 9.67 -6.26 7.76
C ASP A 51 8.17 -6.54 7.71
N ALA A 52 7.39 -5.51 7.37
CA ALA A 52 5.93 -5.64 7.28
C ALA A 52 5.54 -6.58 6.13
N TRP A 53 6.27 -6.52 5.02
CA TRP A 53 6.05 -7.43 3.91
C TRP A 53 6.36 -8.87 4.31
N GLU A 54 7.46 -9.09 5.01
CA GLU A 54 7.83 -10.42 5.50
C GLU A 54 6.76 -10.98 6.44
N SER A 55 6.27 -10.16 7.38
CA SER A 55 5.19 -10.56 8.28
C SER A 55 3.90 -10.89 7.55
N PHE A 56 3.56 -10.08 6.54
CA PHE A 56 2.37 -10.32 5.72
C PHE A 56 2.48 -11.65 4.98
N THR A 57 3.61 -11.90 4.34
CA THR A 57 3.82 -13.13 3.55
C THR A 57 3.87 -14.38 4.42
N GLU A 58 4.38 -14.28 5.64
CA GLU A 58 4.34 -15.38 6.60
C GLU A 58 2.91 -15.80 6.92
N LYS A 59 2.00 -14.84 7.05
CA LYS A 59 0.60 -15.14 7.33
C LYS A 59 -0.07 -15.96 6.25
N LEU A 60 0.45 -15.92 5.02
CA LEU A 60 -0.09 -16.73 3.93
C LEU A 60 0.06 -18.23 4.20
N ASN A 61 1.02 -18.60 5.05
CA ASN A 61 1.20 -19.99 5.42
C ASN A 61 0.09 -20.54 6.31
N LEU A 62 -0.78 -19.66 6.84
CA LEU A 62 -1.96 -20.05 7.61
C LEU A 62 -3.10 -20.52 6.71
N LEU A 63 -3.02 -20.24 5.42
CA LEU A 63 -4.02 -20.69 4.46
C LEU A 63 -3.82 -22.17 4.12
N PRO A 64 -4.88 -22.89 3.72
CA PRO A 64 -4.73 -24.23 3.17
C PRO A 64 -3.70 -24.23 2.03
N GLU A 65 -2.89 -25.27 1.95
CA GLU A 65 -1.74 -25.32 1.04
C GLU A 65 -2.06 -24.95 -0.39
N MET A 66 -3.15 -25.47 -0.94
CA MET A 66 -3.53 -25.17 -2.32
C MET A 66 -3.84 -23.68 -2.52
N LYS A 67 -4.57 -23.09 -1.58
CA LYS A 67 -4.88 -21.66 -1.64
C LYS A 67 -3.63 -20.82 -1.45
N ALA A 68 -2.80 -21.17 -0.48
CA ALA A 68 -1.55 -20.46 -0.19
C ALA A 68 -0.65 -20.43 -1.43
N ARG A 69 -0.53 -21.53 -2.13
CA ARG A 69 0.31 -21.63 -3.33
C ARG A 69 -0.15 -20.67 -4.43
N ARG A 70 -1.45 -20.63 -4.70
CA ARG A 70 -2.02 -19.76 -5.72
C ARG A 70 -1.90 -18.29 -5.38
N VAL A 71 -2.22 -17.95 -4.12
CA VAL A 71 -2.14 -16.57 -3.62
C VAL A 71 -0.69 -16.09 -3.64
N LYS A 72 0.24 -16.90 -3.16
CA LYS A 72 1.67 -16.57 -3.17
C LYS A 72 2.16 -16.32 -4.59
N ARG A 73 1.79 -17.17 -5.54
CA ARG A 73 2.21 -17.00 -6.93
C ARG A 73 1.75 -15.67 -7.49
N THR A 74 0.50 -15.31 -7.26
CA THR A 74 -0.07 -14.05 -7.74
C THR A 74 0.60 -12.85 -7.09
N LEU A 75 0.72 -12.86 -5.76
CA LEU A 75 1.30 -11.73 -5.02
C LEU A 75 2.78 -11.56 -5.31
N MET A 76 3.55 -12.66 -5.29
CA MET A 76 5.00 -12.57 -5.51
C MET A 76 5.34 -12.18 -6.94
N ALA A 77 4.55 -12.63 -7.90
CA ALA A 77 4.78 -12.26 -9.30
C ALA A 77 4.63 -10.76 -9.54
N SER A 78 3.74 -10.11 -8.80
CA SER A 78 3.49 -8.67 -8.95
C SER A 78 4.35 -7.80 -8.04
N ALA A 79 4.97 -8.39 -7.04
CA ALA A 79 5.74 -7.63 -6.04
C ALA A 79 7.06 -7.13 -6.64
N LEU A 80 7.32 -5.84 -6.45
CA LEU A 80 8.58 -5.23 -6.85
C LEU A 80 9.36 -4.87 -5.61
N LYS A 81 10.49 -5.53 -5.41
CA LYS A 81 11.45 -5.16 -4.38
C LYS A 81 12.30 -4.02 -4.93
N THR A 82 12.26 -2.87 -4.30
CA THR A 82 12.97 -1.71 -4.80
C THR A 82 13.45 -0.82 -3.65
N LYS A 83 14.37 0.08 -3.97
CA LYS A 83 14.86 1.06 -3.01
C LYS A 83 14.23 2.41 -3.31
N ILE A 84 13.96 3.15 -2.24
CA ILE A 84 13.57 4.55 -2.38
C ILE A 84 14.84 5.30 -2.78
N ASP A 85 14.75 6.13 -3.81
CA ASP A 85 15.94 6.83 -4.31
C ASP A 85 16.39 7.95 -3.36
N SER A 86 17.53 8.56 -3.68
CA SER A 86 18.14 9.61 -2.85
C SER A 86 17.26 10.85 -2.69
N GLN A 87 16.28 11.03 -3.56
CA GLN A 87 15.34 12.14 -3.50
C GLN A 87 14.01 11.76 -2.83
N GLY A 88 13.89 10.52 -2.38
CA GLY A 88 12.68 10.06 -1.70
C GLY A 88 11.57 9.59 -2.63
N ARG A 89 11.92 9.16 -3.84
CA ARG A 89 10.94 8.68 -4.83
C ARG A 89 10.92 7.17 -4.89
N VAL A 90 9.74 6.63 -5.17
CA VAL A 90 9.52 5.20 -5.37
C VAL A 90 9.03 4.97 -6.79
N LEU A 91 9.44 3.84 -7.38
CA LEU A 91 9.04 3.47 -8.73
C LEU A 91 7.68 2.76 -8.71
N ILE A 92 6.75 3.25 -9.51
CA ILE A 92 5.45 2.60 -9.74
C ILE A 92 5.46 2.09 -11.17
N THR A 93 5.55 0.77 -11.35
CA THR A 93 5.67 0.20 -12.70
C THR A 93 4.40 0.39 -13.52
N GLN A 94 4.53 0.25 -14.84
CA GLN A 94 3.38 0.32 -15.73
C GLN A 94 2.33 -0.74 -15.38
N SER A 95 2.75 -1.94 -15.00
CA SER A 95 1.86 -3.01 -14.57
C SER A 95 1.06 -2.62 -13.33
N HIS A 96 1.71 -2.00 -12.35
CA HIS A 96 1.04 -1.53 -11.14
C HIS A 96 0.06 -0.40 -11.45
N LYS A 97 0.47 0.53 -12.30
CA LYS A 97 -0.41 1.63 -12.72
C LYS A 97 -1.67 1.09 -13.40
N ALA A 98 -1.51 0.15 -14.29
CA ALA A 98 -2.64 -0.46 -15.01
C ALA A 98 -3.60 -1.18 -14.05
N TYR A 99 -3.06 -1.94 -13.12
CA TYR A 99 -3.88 -2.66 -12.13
C TYR A 99 -4.74 -1.72 -11.29
N ALA A 100 -4.15 -0.64 -10.80
CA ALA A 100 -4.83 0.29 -9.91
C ALA A 100 -5.52 1.45 -10.63
N GLY A 101 -5.45 1.48 -11.95
CA GLY A 101 -6.04 2.57 -12.74
C GLY A 101 -5.39 3.92 -12.46
N LEU A 102 -4.08 3.92 -12.14
CA LEU A 102 -3.38 5.16 -11.81
C LEU A 102 -3.05 5.96 -13.05
N ASP A 103 -3.35 7.25 -12.98
CA ASP A 103 -2.91 8.21 -13.95
C ASP A 103 -1.88 9.12 -13.28
N LYS A 104 -1.93 10.41 -13.51
CA LYS A 104 -0.95 11.34 -12.96
C LYS A 104 -1.19 11.64 -11.48
N ASN A 105 -2.43 11.93 -11.10
CA ASN A 105 -2.76 12.38 -9.75
C ASN A 105 -3.19 11.23 -8.85
N VAL A 106 -2.57 11.13 -7.68
CA VAL A 106 -2.78 10.03 -6.76
C VAL A 106 -2.91 10.54 -5.33
N TYR A 107 -3.47 9.69 -4.46
CA TYR A 107 -3.41 9.88 -3.02
C TYR A 107 -2.56 8.78 -2.41
N VAL A 108 -1.75 9.17 -1.43
CA VAL A 108 -0.98 8.24 -0.61
C VAL A 108 -1.63 8.20 0.76
N ILE A 109 -2.06 7.02 1.16
CA ILE A 109 -2.82 6.82 2.40
C ILE A 109 -2.02 5.93 3.33
N GLY A 110 -1.82 6.39 4.57
CA GLY A 110 -1.21 5.56 5.61
C GLY A 110 -2.26 4.66 6.24
N VAL A 111 -2.01 3.35 6.26
CA VAL A 111 -2.96 2.35 6.79
C VAL A 111 -2.29 1.43 7.81
N GLY A 112 -1.48 1.99 8.68
CA GLY A 112 -0.83 1.26 9.77
C GLY A 112 0.52 0.70 9.36
N ASN A 113 0.57 -0.54 8.91
CA ASN A 113 1.84 -1.21 8.60
C ASN A 113 2.30 -1.07 7.15
N HIS A 114 1.55 -0.35 6.34
CA HIS A 114 1.91 -0.06 4.95
C HIS A 114 1.21 1.21 4.50
N VAL A 115 1.51 1.63 3.28
CA VAL A 115 0.78 2.74 2.66
C VAL A 115 0.11 2.24 1.39
N GLU A 116 -0.96 2.92 1.01
CA GLU A 116 -1.68 2.63 -0.23
C GLU A 116 -1.59 3.81 -1.15
N ILE A 117 -1.51 3.52 -2.45
CA ILE A 117 -1.51 4.54 -3.49
C ILE A 117 -2.77 4.32 -4.33
N TRP A 118 -3.59 5.34 -4.37
CA TRP A 118 -4.89 5.31 -5.04
C TRP A 118 -4.96 6.35 -6.15
N ASP A 119 -5.65 6.01 -7.22
CA ASP A 119 -6.04 7.02 -8.20
C ASP A 119 -6.90 8.09 -7.50
N GLU A 120 -6.67 9.36 -7.83
CA GLU A 120 -7.36 10.47 -7.18
C GLU A 120 -8.88 10.35 -7.23
N ASP A 121 -9.43 10.15 -8.43
CA ASP A 121 -10.88 10.09 -8.60
C ASP A 121 -11.48 8.89 -7.89
N LYS A 122 -10.79 7.78 -7.93
CA LYS A 122 -11.23 6.54 -7.29
C LYS A 122 -11.25 6.68 -5.77
N TRP A 123 -10.21 7.29 -5.21
CA TRP A 123 -10.15 7.54 -3.76
C TRP A 123 -11.30 8.43 -3.30
N LEU A 124 -11.54 9.53 -4.01
CA LEU A 124 -12.58 10.47 -3.65
C LEU A 124 -13.99 9.89 -3.79
N ALA A 125 -14.18 8.94 -4.71
CA ALA A 125 -15.48 8.34 -4.98
C ALA A 125 -15.80 7.10 -4.13
N GLU A 126 -14.80 6.27 -3.84
CA GLU A 126 -15.03 4.92 -3.32
C GLU A 126 -14.68 4.70 -1.85
N ASN A 127 -13.93 5.60 -1.25
CA ASN A 127 -13.44 5.39 0.12
C ASN A 127 -14.10 6.30 1.15
N ASP A 128 -15.39 6.52 0.99
CA ASP A 128 -16.17 7.34 1.90
C ASP A 128 -17.09 6.44 2.74
N ILE A 129 -16.56 5.98 3.89
CA ILE A 129 -17.38 5.27 4.86
C ILE A 129 -18.22 6.31 5.63
N ASN A 130 -19.54 6.13 5.69
CA ASN A 130 -20.37 7.08 6.40
C ASN A 130 -20.19 6.95 7.92
N SER A 131 -20.54 8.01 8.64
CA SER A 131 -20.31 8.08 10.08
C SER A 131 -21.09 7.03 10.87
N GLU A 132 -22.26 6.62 10.40
CA GLU A 132 -23.06 5.60 11.03
C GLU A 132 -22.39 4.22 10.94
N GLU A 133 -21.93 3.86 9.75
CA GLU A 133 -21.21 2.61 9.51
C GLU A 133 -19.90 2.56 10.32
N LEU A 134 -19.17 3.67 10.35
CA LEU A 134 -17.95 3.76 11.13
C LEU A 134 -18.22 3.55 12.61
N ALA A 135 -19.24 4.22 13.14
CA ALA A 135 -19.62 4.10 14.54
C ALA A 135 -20.01 2.66 14.89
N GLU A 136 -20.82 2.01 14.07
CA GLU A 136 -21.23 0.62 14.29
C GLU A 136 -20.03 -0.32 14.34
N THR A 137 -19.12 -0.16 13.39
CA THR A 137 -17.92 -0.99 13.32
C THR A 137 -17.03 -0.79 14.55
N LEU A 138 -16.80 0.46 14.94
CA LEU A 138 -15.99 0.75 16.13
C LEU A 138 -16.64 0.24 17.41
N MET A 139 -17.95 0.36 17.54
CA MET A 139 -18.67 -0.14 18.69
C MET A 139 -18.56 -1.66 18.83
N SER A 140 -18.47 -2.38 17.73
CA SER A 140 -18.27 -3.83 17.75
C SER A 140 -16.90 -4.21 18.36
N LEU A 141 -15.98 -3.28 18.43
CA LEU A 141 -14.66 -3.46 19.03
C LEU A 141 -14.58 -2.95 20.48
N GLY A 142 -15.68 -2.46 21.01
CA GLY A 142 -15.76 -1.99 22.40
C GLY A 142 -15.59 -0.50 22.61
N PHE A 143 -15.64 0.27 21.54
CA PHE A 143 -15.55 1.73 21.64
C PHE A 143 -16.86 2.37 22.07
#